data_0582b36a166cc12a68b63fbcfff3d2c7
#
_entry.id   0582b36a166cc12a68b63fbcfff3d2c7
#
_cell.length_a   1.000
_cell.length_b   1.000
_cell.length_c   1.000
_cell.angle_alpha   90.00
_cell.angle_beta   90.00
_cell.angle_gamma   90.00
#
_symmetry.space_group_name_H-M   'P 1'
#
loop_
_entity.id
_entity.type
_entity.pdbx_description
1 polymer ?
#
loop_
_entity_poly.entity_id
_entity_poly.type
_entity_poly.pdbx_seq_one_letter_code
_entity_poly.pdbx_strand_id
1 'polypeptide(L)'
;MVNGITTSIKGLDSILPFVVIIAFLILSYWYKRYTWKKQREARRDYYRNVYLKSDAWQRKRYVVLRRDNWKCVYCGKRATQVHHTRYAKYNIGKEPIDWLESVCKPCHDDLHN
;
A
#
# COMPACT_ATOMS: atom_id res chain seq x y z
N MET A 1 -55.54 -25.43 1.94
CA MET A 1 -54.77 -24.52 2.80
C MET A 1 -53.43 -25.08 3.26
N VAL A 2 -53.37 -26.32 3.69
CA VAL A 2 -52.12 -26.93 4.19
C VAL A 2 -51.05 -27.14 3.09
N ASN A 3 -51.45 -27.43 1.85
CA ASN A 3 -50.53 -27.66 0.71
C ASN A 3 -49.83 -26.42 0.21
N GLY A 4 -50.39 -25.20 0.39
CA GLY A 4 -49.73 -23.94 -0.02
C GLY A 4 -48.59 -23.54 0.92
N ILE A 5 -48.69 -23.80 2.20
CA ILE A 5 -47.65 -23.51 3.20
C ILE A 5 -46.45 -24.45 3.03
N THR A 6 -46.68 -25.72 2.80
CA THR A 6 -45.65 -26.72 2.58
C THR A 6 -44.83 -26.48 1.29
N THR A 7 -45.51 -26.00 0.23
CA THR A 7 -44.82 -25.67 -1.03
C THR A 7 -43.92 -24.43 -0.88
N SER A 8 -44.36 -23.45 -0.10
CA SER A 8 -43.58 -22.25 0.21
C SER A 8 -42.31 -22.55 1.03
N ILE A 9 -42.43 -23.45 2.02
CA ILE A 9 -41.30 -23.89 2.86
C ILE A 9 -40.30 -24.69 2.06
N LYS A 10 -40.71 -25.58 1.17
CA LYS A 10 -39.80 -26.33 0.27
C LYS A 10 -39.05 -25.43 -0.69
N GLY A 11 -39.64 -24.37 -1.20
CA GLY A 11 -38.97 -23.38 -2.03
C GLY A 11 -37.89 -22.61 -1.26
N LEU A 12 -38.16 -22.28 0.00
CA LEU A 12 -37.24 -21.61 0.89
C LEU A 12 -36.03 -22.50 1.20
N ASP A 13 -36.24 -23.76 1.48
CA ASP A 13 -35.16 -24.73 1.77
C ASP A 13 -34.23 -24.94 0.59
N SER A 14 -34.67 -24.84 -0.66
CA SER A 14 -33.83 -24.96 -1.85
C SER A 14 -33.00 -23.71 -2.12
N ILE A 15 -33.43 -22.54 -1.68
CA ILE A 15 -32.73 -21.26 -1.87
C ILE A 15 -31.72 -21.01 -0.74
N LEU A 16 -31.99 -21.49 0.45
CA LEU A 16 -31.20 -21.25 1.66
C LEU A 16 -29.70 -21.55 1.49
N PRO A 17 -29.25 -22.69 0.94
CA PRO A 17 -27.84 -22.96 0.75
C PRO A 17 -27.16 -21.95 -0.17
N PHE A 18 -27.82 -21.48 -1.20
CA PHE A 18 -27.28 -20.45 -2.11
C PHE A 18 -27.13 -19.10 -1.38
N VAL A 19 -28.08 -18.73 -0.57
CA VAL A 19 -28.01 -17.50 0.24
C VAL A 19 -26.85 -17.57 1.23
N VAL A 20 -26.63 -18.70 1.88
CA VAL A 20 -25.53 -18.91 2.81
C VAL A 20 -24.18 -18.81 2.09
N ILE A 21 -24.05 -19.42 0.92
CA ILE A 21 -22.82 -19.35 0.11
C ILE A 21 -22.52 -17.90 -0.30
N ILE A 22 -23.53 -17.20 -0.81
CA ILE A 22 -23.38 -15.79 -1.23
C ILE A 22 -22.97 -14.92 -0.03
N ALA A 23 -23.64 -15.08 1.11
CA ALA A 23 -23.29 -14.35 2.33
C ALA A 23 -21.83 -14.63 2.76
N PHE A 24 -21.41 -15.88 2.70
CA PHE A 24 -20.04 -16.27 3.01
C PHE A 24 -19.02 -15.62 2.05
N LEU A 25 -19.31 -15.61 0.75
CA LEU A 25 -18.45 -14.97 -0.25
C LEU A 25 -18.34 -13.46 -0.01
N ILE A 26 -19.46 -12.80 0.30
CA ILE A 26 -19.48 -11.36 0.60
C ILE A 26 -18.66 -11.06 1.86
N LEU A 27 -18.87 -11.82 2.94
CA LEU A 27 -18.13 -11.65 4.19
C LEU A 27 -16.62 -11.92 3.98
N SER A 28 -16.27 -12.96 3.23
CA SER A 28 -14.89 -13.28 2.89
C SER A 28 -14.22 -12.16 2.09
N TYR A 29 -14.93 -11.59 1.14
CA TYR A 29 -14.44 -10.45 0.36
C TYR A 29 -14.18 -9.24 1.24
N TRP A 30 -15.13 -8.87 2.11
CA TRP A 30 -14.97 -7.74 3.01
C TRP A 30 -13.88 -7.96 4.05
N TYR A 31 -13.77 -9.17 4.59
CA TYR A 31 -12.70 -9.54 5.51
C TYR A 31 -11.32 -9.42 4.84
N LYS A 32 -11.19 -9.95 3.64
CA LYS A 32 -9.95 -9.85 2.86
C LYS A 32 -9.59 -8.39 2.56
N ARG A 33 -10.56 -7.60 2.16
CA ARG A 33 -10.38 -6.16 1.91
C ARG A 33 -9.95 -5.41 3.17
N TYR A 34 -10.55 -5.71 4.31
CA TYR A 34 -10.21 -5.14 5.61
C TYR A 34 -8.76 -5.48 6.01
N THR A 35 -8.37 -6.74 5.93
CA THR A 35 -7.00 -7.18 6.27
C THR A 35 -5.96 -6.54 5.36
N TRP A 36 -6.22 -6.41 4.07
CA TRP A 36 -5.33 -5.75 3.13
C TRP A 36 -5.16 -4.25 3.45
N LYS A 37 -6.24 -3.58 3.79
CA LYS A 37 -6.19 -2.18 4.20
C LYS A 37 -5.33 -2.02 5.46
N LYS A 38 -5.58 -2.83 6.47
CA LYS A 38 -4.82 -2.82 7.73
C LYS A 38 -3.32 -3.09 7.51
N GLN A 39 -2.97 -4.06 6.68
CA GLN A 39 -1.58 -4.37 6.34
C GLN A 39 -0.90 -3.21 5.59
N ARG A 40 -1.62 -2.56 4.69
CA ARG A 40 -1.11 -1.39 3.94
C ARG A 40 -0.84 -0.22 4.89
N GLU A 41 -1.75 0.04 5.81
CA GLU A 41 -1.59 1.08 6.83
C GLU A 41 -0.40 0.80 7.74
N ALA A 42 -0.26 -0.43 8.23
CA ALA A 42 0.85 -0.86 9.07
C ALA A 42 2.21 -0.71 8.36
N ARG A 43 2.30 -1.09 7.07
CA ARG A 43 3.52 -0.90 6.27
C ARG A 43 3.86 0.57 6.08
N ARG A 44 2.85 1.42 5.83
CA ARG A 44 3.04 2.85 5.67
C ARG A 44 3.49 3.50 6.96
N ASP A 45 2.91 3.08 8.08
CA ASP A 45 3.27 3.56 9.41
C ASP A 45 4.70 3.17 9.77
N TYR A 46 5.07 1.92 9.59
CA TYR A 46 6.45 1.44 9.76
C TYR A 46 7.44 2.24 8.90
N TYR A 47 7.12 2.43 7.63
CA TYR A 47 7.96 3.18 6.71
C TYR A 47 8.22 4.61 7.21
N ARG A 48 7.17 5.34 7.59
CA ARG A 48 7.26 6.72 8.03
C ARG A 48 7.92 6.89 9.40
N ASN A 49 7.54 6.05 10.35
CA ASN A 49 7.88 6.25 11.76
C ASN A 49 9.13 5.49 12.18
N VAL A 50 9.51 4.45 11.48
CA VAL A 50 10.67 3.62 11.80
C VAL A 50 11.75 3.75 10.73
N TYR A 51 11.44 3.36 9.49
CA TYR A 51 12.44 3.26 8.44
C TYR A 51 13.07 4.60 8.07
N LEU A 52 12.28 5.63 7.78
CA LEU A 52 12.79 6.96 7.38
C LEU A 52 13.58 7.66 8.50
N LYS A 53 13.43 7.23 9.74
CA LYS A 53 14.18 7.73 10.88
C LYS A 53 15.41 6.89 11.21
N SER A 54 15.62 5.77 10.52
CA SER A 54 16.71 4.84 10.78
C SER A 54 18.05 5.36 10.25
N ASP A 55 19.14 4.95 10.90
CA ASP A 55 20.51 5.24 10.41
C ASP A 55 20.76 4.59 9.05
N ALA A 56 20.16 3.42 8.80
CA ALA A 56 20.25 2.75 7.51
C ALA A 56 19.71 3.63 6.38
N TRP A 57 18.56 4.26 6.59
CA TRP A 57 18.01 5.22 5.64
C TRP A 57 18.90 6.46 5.49
N GLN A 58 19.42 7.02 6.56
CA GLN A 58 20.28 8.20 6.49
C GLN A 58 21.56 7.92 5.69
N ARG A 59 22.17 6.76 5.88
CA ARG A 59 23.33 6.34 5.06
C ARG A 59 22.97 6.19 3.58
N LYS A 60 21.86 5.53 3.28
CA LYS A 60 21.35 5.36 1.91
C LYS A 60 21.05 6.69 1.24
N ARG A 61 20.37 7.56 1.95
CA ARG A 61 20.07 8.93 1.53
C ARG A 61 21.35 9.71 1.19
N TYR A 62 22.34 9.64 2.05
CA TYR A 62 23.64 10.29 1.81
C TYR A 62 24.31 9.77 0.53
N VAL A 63 24.34 8.47 0.32
CA VAL A 63 24.92 7.85 -0.88
C VAL A 63 24.22 8.34 -2.15
N VAL A 64 22.91 8.42 -2.16
CA VAL A 64 22.13 8.91 -3.31
C VAL A 64 22.42 10.38 -3.59
N LEU A 65 22.39 11.22 -2.57
CA LEU A 65 22.68 12.65 -2.70
C LEU A 65 24.11 12.88 -3.23
N ARG A 66 25.08 12.13 -2.72
CA ARG A 66 26.47 12.20 -3.18
C ARG A 66 26.63 11.74 -4.63
N ARG A 67 25.95 10.64 -5.02
CA ARG A 67 25.94 10.16 -6.40
C ARG A 67 25.48 11.26 -7.37
N ASP A 68 24.44 12.01 -7.00
CA ASP A 68 23.86 13.06 -7.82
C ASP A 68 24.50 14.44 -7.60
N ASN A 69 25.64 14.50 -6.94
CA ASN A 69 26.40 15.74 -6.64
C ASN A 69 25.57 16.79 -5.91
N TRP A 70 24.63 16.36 -5.05
CA TRP A 70 23.72 17.24 -4.30
C TRP A 70 22.87 18.16 -5.19
N LYS A 71 22.62 17.73 -6.41
CA LYS A 71 21.78 18.45 -7.37
C LYS A 71 20.47 17.70 -7.63
N CYS A 72 19.39 18.45 -7.71
CA CYS A 72 18.11 17.93 -8.12
C CYS A 72 18.20 17.39 -9.56
N VAL A 73 17.76 16.15 -9.77
CA VAL A 73 17.80 15.52 -11.11
C VAL A 73 16.84 16.16 -12.10
N TYR A 74 15.86 16.93 -11.63
CA TYR A 74 14.86 17.60 -12.46
C TYR A 74 15.20 19.05 -12.80
N CYS A 75 15.62 19.85 -11.82
CA CYS A 75 15.84 21.29 -12.03
C CYS A 75 17.31 21.73 -11.85
N GLY A 76 18.21 20.86 -11.40
CA GLY A 76 19.61 21.16 -11.18
C GLY A 76 19.93 22.02 -9.96
N LYS A 77 18.94 22.49 -9.20
CA LYS A 77 19.15 23.20 -7.95
C LYS A 77 19.62 22.25 -6.85
N ARG A 78 20.06 22.78 -5.73
CA ARG A 78 20.51 21.97 -4.61
C ARG A 78 19.44 20.98 -4.16
N ALA A 79 19.77 19.69 -4.15
CA ALA A 79 18.92 18.65 -3.63
C ALA A 79 19.08 18.52 -2.11
N THR A 80 17.95 18.41 -1.43
CA THR A 80 17.89 18.22 0.02
C THR A 80 17.11 16.98 0.41
N GLN A 81 16.41 16.38 -0.55
CA GLN A 81 15.53 15.23 -0.35
C GLN A 81 15.85 14.11 -1.34
N VAL A 82 15.39 12.92 -1.00
CA VAL A 82 15.49 11.75 -1.87
C VAL A 82 14.07 11.24 -2.14
N HIS A 83 13.76 11.10 -3.43
CA HIS A 83 12.48 10.61 -3.91
C HIS A 83 12.59 9.13 -4.29
N HIS A 84 11.62 8.33 -3.87
CA HIS A 84 11.47 6.96 -4.32
C HIS A 84 10.67 6.94 -5.63
N THR A 85 11.29 6.48 -6.72
CA THR A 85 10.58 6.23 -7.98
C THR A 85 9.76 4.95 -7.91
N ARG A 86 10.20 4.02 -7.06
CA ARG A 86 9.52 2.76 -6.75
C ARG A 86 9.63 2.46 -5.26
N TYR A 87 8.61 1.84 -4.71
CA TYR A 87 8.59 1.41 -3.32
C TYR A 87 8.67 -0.11 -3.23
N ALA A 88 9.49 -0.61 -2.31
CA ALA A 88 9.52 -2.02 -2.00
C ALA A 88 8.21 -2.44 -1.31
N LYS A 89 7.50 -3.40 -1.89
CA LYS A 89 6.30 -3.99 -1.27
C LYS A 89 6.65 -4.89 -0.10
N TYR A 90 7.78 -5.57 -0.23
CA TYR A 90 8.37 -6.48 0.75
C TYR A 90 9.81 -6.03 0.96
N ASN A 91 10.41 -6.34 2.09
CA ASN A 91 11.79 -5.98 2.37
C ASN A 91 12.06 -4.46 2.31
N ILE A 92 11.29 -3.68 3.06
CA ILE A 92 11.50 -2.24 3.19
C ILE A 92 12.95 -1.96 3.61
N GLY A 93 13.61 -1.08 2.87
CA GLY A 93 15.00 -0.72 3.12
C GLY A 93 16.03 -1.46 2.26
N LYS A 94 15.62 -2.48 1.51
CA LYS A 94 16.48 -3.23 0.58
C LYS A 94 16.28 -2.83 -0.89
N GLU A 95 15.51 -1.77 -1.14
CA GLU A 95 15.35 -1.25 -2.50
C GLU A 95 16.70 -0.81 -3.08
N PRO A 96 16.96 -1.07 -4.38
CA PRO A 96 18.15 -0.61 -5.06
C PRO A 96 18.29 0.91 -5.06
N ILE A 97 19.49 1.41 -5.02
CA ILE A 97 19.80 2.85 -5.09
C ILE A 97 19.26 3.48 -6.38
N ASP A 98 19.18 2.71 -7.46
CA ASP A 98 18.64 3.16 -8.75
C ASP A 98 17.17 3.55 -8.71
N TRP A 99 16.45 3.11 -7.68
CA TRP A 99 15.05 3.51 -7.45
C TRP A 99 14.92 4.85 -6.71
N LEU A 100 16.04 5.46 -6.37
CA LEU A 100 16.10 6.67 -5.57
C LEU A 100 16.71 7.81 -6.39
N GLU A 101 16.14 8.99 -6.27
CA GLU A 101 16.57 10.19 -6.96
C GLU A 101 16.73 11.36 -5.99
N SER A 102 17.79 12.14 -6.19
CA SER A 102 17.99 13.39 -5.43
C SER A 102 17.09 14.48 -5.98
N VAL A 103 16.34 15.14 -5.13
CA VAL A 103 15.40 16.19 -5.52
C VAL A 103 15.44 17.37 -4.56
N CYS A 104 15.13 18.56 -5.08
CA CYS A 104 14.84 19.71 -4.22
C CYS A 104 13.41 19.61 -3.68
N LYS A 105 13.09 20.34 -2.63
CA LYS A 105 11.76 20.32 -2.03
C LYS A 105 10.64 20.70 -3.01
N PRO A 106 10.73 21.78 -3.80
CA PRO A 106 9.68 22.10 -4.76
C PRO A 106 9.41 21.00 -5.79
N CYS A 107 10.45 20.39 -6.39
CA CYS A 107 10.29 19.29 -7.33
C CYS A 107 9.72 18.04 -6.66
N HIS A 108 10.12 17.76 -5.44
CA HIS A 108 9.57 16.64 -4.66
C HIS A 108 8.07 16.82 -4.41
N ASP A 109 7.64 18.01 -4.02
CA ASP A 109 6.24 18.33 -3.80
C ASP A 109 5.42 18.18 -5.09
N ASP A 110 5.95 18.63 -6.23
CA ASP A 110 5.31 18.48 -7.54
C ASP A 110 5.13 17.01 -7.95
N LEU A 111 6.07 16.14 -7.61
CA LEU A 111 5.98 14.71 -7.92
C LEU A 111 4.91 13.99 -7.10
N HIS A 112 4.49 14.54 -5.97
CA HIS A 112 3.46 13.98 -5.09
C HIS A 112 2.06 14.59 -5.33
N ASN A 113 1.94 15.62 -6.15
CA ASN A 113 0.67 16.20 -6.58
C ASN A 113 0.16 15.45 -7.85
#